data_8476283dd2b74f14b23cd0a8f6f2405c
#
_entry.id   8476283dd2b74f14b23cd0a8f6f2405c
#
_cell.length_a   1.000
_cell.length_b   1.000
_cell.length_c   1.000
_cell.angle_alpha   90.00
_cell.angle_beta   90.00
_cell.angle_gamma   90.00
#
_symmetry.space_group_name_H-M   'P 1'
#
loop_
_entity.id
_entity.type
_entity.pdbx_description
1 polymer ?
#
loop_
_entity_poly.entity_id
_entity_poly.type
_entity_poly.pdbx_seq_one_letter_code
_entity_poly.pdbx_strand_id
1 'polypeptide(L)'
;TTAGGDRGSGTLLLAAVGVGFIVAVWMSLLITGWWSATHRAEETSDMAALAAGGAQAVGEPGCPVAERTVKANGAELVSCVVHNTENGPSVTVEVGVQLHRGWELPGMPTRVVKSSRAGPME
;
A
#
# COMPACT_ATOMS: atom_id res chain seq x y z
N THR A 1 27.88 23.67 28.93
CA THR A 1 26.93 24.66 29.44
C THR A 1 27.44 25.32 30.71
N THR A 2 27.21 26.59 30.84
CA THR A 2 27.72 27.40 31.97
C THR A 2 26.62 27.58 33.02
N ALA A 3 27.02 27.80 34.28
CA ALA A 3 26.10 27.82 35.42
C ALA A 3 24.98 28.85 35.28
N GLY A 4 25.29 30.08 34.89
CA GLY A 4 24.28 31.12 34.75
C GLY A 4 23.34 30.93 33.59
N GLY A 5 23.83 30.35 32.48
CA GLY A 5 23.04 30.00 31.32
C GLY A 5 22.50 28.59 31.37
N ASP A 6 22.96 27.79 32.32
CA ASP A 6 22.66 26.34 32.34
C ASP A 6 21.18 26.04 32.51
N ARG A 7 20.47 26.85 33.28
CA ARG A 7 19.03 26.65 33.46
C ARG A 7 18.27 26.85 32.15
N GLY A 8 18.57 27.91 31.41
CA GLY A 8 18.01 28.17 30.11
C GLY A 8 18.50 27.18 29.07
N SER A 9 19.80 26.88 29.09
CA SER A 9 20.41 25.91 28.17
C SER A 9 19.89 24.50 28.37
N GLY A 10 19.73 24.07 29.64
CA GLY A 10 19.20 22.77 29.99
C GLY A 10 17.76 22.61 29.55
N THR A 11 16.95 23.64 29.76
CA THR A 11 15.55 23.64 29.32
C THR A 11 15.45 23.62 27.82
N LEU A 12 16.26 24.42 27.12
CA LEU A 12 16.31 24.44 25.64
C LEU A 12 16.78 23.11 25.09
N LEU A 13 17.77 22.48 25.74
CA LEU A 13 18.26 21.17 25.33
C LEU A 13 17.17 20.11 25.46
N LEU A 14 16.47 20.09 26.59
CA LEU A 14 15.37 19.17 26.84
C LEU A 14 14.24 19.41 25.84
N ALA A 15 13.90 20.67 25.59
CA ALA A 15 12.88 21.00 24.61
C ALA A 15 13.28 20.54 23.19
N ALA A 16 14.53 20.75 22.81
CA ALA A 16 15.05 20.33 21.52
C ALA A 16 15.03 18.80 21.37
N VAL A 17 15.47 18.08 22.41
CA VAL A 17 15.42 16.62 22.42
C VAL A 17 13.98 16.12 22.34
N GLY A 18 13.07 16.75 23.10
CA GLY A 18 11.66 16.38 23.09
C GLY A 18 11.01 16.61 21.74
N VAL A 19 11.27 17.74 21.10
CA VAL A 19 10.77 18.03 19.75
C VAL A 19 11.35 17.07 18.73
N GLY A 20 12.65 16.80 18.81
CA GLY A 20 13.29 15.84 17.92
C GLY A 20 12.70 14.44 18.05
N PHE A 21 12.41 14.02 19.29
CA PHE A 21 11.78 12.73 19.55
C PHE A 21 10.36 12.66 18.96
N ILE A 22 9.58 13.73 19.16
CA ILE A 22 8.23 13.81 18.59
C ILE A 22 8.27 13.75 17.07
N VAL A 23 9.18 14.48 16.45
CA VAL A 23 9.35 14.46 14.98
C VAL A 23 9.75 13.06 14.51
N ALA A 24 10.67 12.40 15.22
CA ALA A 24 11.10 11.05 14.86
C ALA A 24 9.94 10.04 14.93
N VAL A 25 9.14 10.11 15.99
CA VAL A 25 7.96 9.23 16.13
C VAL A 25 6.97 9.51 15.01
N TRP A 26 6.72 10.77 14.72
CA TRP A 26 5.80 11.17 13.67
C TRP A 26 6.24 10.65 12.31
N MET A 27 7.52 10.84 11.97
CA MET A 27 8.08 10.33 10.73
C MET A 27 7.98 8.82 10.64
N SER A 28 8.24 8.12 11.74
CA SER A 28 8.12 6.66 11.79
C SER A 28 6.69 6.19 11.51
N LEU A 29 5.71 6.88 12.07
CA LEU A 29 4.30 6.56 11.84
C LEU A 29 3.91 6.77 10.37
N LEU A 30 4.40 7.84 9.75
CA LEU A 30 4.13 8.11 8.35
C LEU A 30 4.74 7.04 7.43
N ILE A 31 5.98 6.66 7.71
CA ILE A 31 6.69 5.64 6.93
C ILE A 31 6.00 4.28 7.09
N THR A 32 5.63 3.92 8.31
CA THR A 32 4.94 2.66 8.59
C THR A 32 3.58 2.60 7.89
N GLY A 33 2.83 3.71 7.91
CA GLY A 33 1.55 3.79 7.21
C GLY A 33 1.70 3.57 5.71
N TRP A 34 2.69 4.20 5.09
CA TRP A 34 2.99 4.02 3.67
C TRP A 34 3.37 2.58 3.35
N TRP A 35 4.29 2.02 4.14
CA TRP A 35 4.76 0.65 3.98
C TRP A 35 3.61 -0.35 4.08
N SER A 36 2.77 -0.18 5.11
CA SER A 36 1.62 -1.05 5.32
C SER A 36 0.64 -0.99 4.14
N ALA A 37 0.35 0.20 3.62
CA ALA A 37 -0.53 0.36 2.47
C ALA A 37 0.05 -0.30 1.22
N THR A 38 1.35 -0.16 0.99
CA THR A 38 2.04 -0.78 -0.15
C THR A 38 1.98 -2.31 -0.06
N HIS A 39 2.28 -2.87 1.11
CA HIS A 39 2.18 -4.31 1.33
C HIS A 39 0.77 -4.84 1.12
N ARG A 40 -0.20 -4.12 1.64
CA ARG A 40 -1.60 -4.50 1.49
C ARG A 40 -2.04 -4.52 0.03
N ALA A 41 -1.60 -3.53 -0.74
CA ALA A 41 -1.89 -3.48 -2.17
C ALA A 41 -1.24 -4.66 -2.90
N GLU A 42 0.01 -4.99 -2.60
CA GLU A 42 0.69 -6.14 -3.20
C GLU A 42 0.01 -7.45 -2.86
N GLU A 43 -0.26 -7.70 -1.60
CA GLU A 43 -0.91 -8.93 -1.15
C GLU A 43 -2.30 -9.07 -1.77
N THR A 44 -3.07 -7.99 -1.79
CA THR A 44 -4.41 -8.00 -2.36
C THR A 44 -4.36 -8.25 -3.86
N SER A 45 -3.42 -7.62 -4.58
CA SER A 45 -3.28 -7.83 -6.01
C SER A 45 -2.87 -9.26 -6.33
N ASP A 46 -1.98 -9.86 -5.54
CA ASP A 46 -1.57 -11.26 -5.70
C ASP A 46 -2.73 -12.21 -5.48
N MET A 47 -3.48 -12.02 -4.40
CA MET A 47 -4.64 -12.84 -4.11
C MET A 47 -5.72 -12.71 -5.19
N ALA A 48 -5.98 -11.49 -5.64
CA ALA A 48 -6.97 -11.25 -6.67
C ALA A 48 -6.55 -11.88 -8.01
N ALA A 49 -5.28 -11.76 -8.36
CA ALA A 49 -4.76 -12.35 -9.59
C ALA A 49 -4.83 -13.88 -9.55
N LEU A 50 -4.45 -14.48 -8.42
CA LEU A 50 -4.52 -15.93 -8.24
C LEU A 50 -5.96 -16.44 -8.30
N ALA A 51 -6.88 -15.76 -7.62
CA ALA A 51 -8.29 -16.12 -7.64
C ALA A 51 -8.89 -15.99 -9.04
N ALA A 52 -8.58 -14.89 -9.73
CA ALA A 52 -9.05 -14.67 -11.08
C ALA A 52 -8.45 -15.67 -12.08
N GLY A 53 -7.15 -15.95 -11.95
CA GLY A 53 -6.47 -16.93 -12.79
C GLY A 53 -7.03 -18.32 -12.60
N GLY A 54 -7.31 -18.71 -11.36
CA GLY A 54 -7.94 -20.00 -11.06
C GLY A 54 -9.34 -20.12 -11.65
N ALA A 55 -10.15 -19.08 -11.55
CA ALA A 55 -11.47 -19.05 -12.13
C ALA A 55 -11.40 -19.15 -13.66
N GLN A 56 -10.51 -18.40 -14.27
CA GLN A 56 -10.34 -18.40 -15.72
C GLN A 56 -9.87 -19.76 -16.23
N ALA A 57 -9.05 -20.46 -15.45
CA ALA A 57 -8.54 -21.78 -15.82
C ALA A 57 -9.66 -22.84 -15.91
N VAL A 58 -10.73 -22.67 -15.13
CA VAL A 58 -11.88 -23.59 -15.16
C VAL A 58 -13.03 -23.09 -16.01
N GLY A 59 -12.79 -22.03 -16.80
CA GLY A 59 -13.78 -21.50 -17.73
C GLY A 59 -14.75 -20.49 -17.14
N GLU A 60 -14.51 -20.04 -15.92
CA GLU A 60 -15.29 -19.00 -15.28
C GLU A 60 -14.67 -17.62 -15.49
N PRO A 61 -15.48 -16.55 -15.57
CA PRO A 61 -14.91 -15.22 -15.74
C PRO A 61 -14.09 -14.81 -14.51
N GLY A 62 -12.82 -14.44 -14.75
CA GLY A 62 -11.89 -14.13 -13.67
C GLY A 62 -12.03 -12.74 -13.09
N CYS A 63 -12.35 -11.74 -13.93
CA CYS A 63 -12.41 -10.36 -13.45
C CYS A 63 -13.48 -10.10 -12.39
N PRO A 64 -14.70 -10.66 -12.46
CA PRO A 64 -15.65 -10.54 -11.35
C PRO A 64 -15.15 -11.17 -10.04
N VAL A 65 -14.40 -12.26 -10.12
CA VAL A 65 -13.79 -12.90 -8.94
C VAL A 65 -12.72 -11.98 -8.36
N ALA A 66 -11.89 -11.39 -9.20
CA ALA A 66 -10.88 -10.43 -8.77
C ALA A 66 -11.53 -9.24 -8.05
N GLU A 67 -12.61 -8.70 -8.60
CA GLU A 67 -13.33 -7.59 -8.01
C GLU A 67 -13.85 -7.91 -6.62
N ARG A 68 -14.46 -9.08 -6.46
CA ARG A 68 -14.96 -9.51 -5.14
C ARG A 68 -13.84 -9.69 -4.13
N THR A 69 -12.72 -10.27 -4.56
CA THR A 69 -11.55 -10.47 -3.70
C THR A 69 -10.98 -9.13 -3.24
N VAL A 70 -10.84 -8.19 -4.15
CA VAL A 70 -10.29 -6.87 -3.86
C VAL A 70 -11.20 -6.12 -2.89
N LYS A 71 -12.49 -6.13 -3.14
CA LYS A 71 -13.47 -5.47 -2.25
C LYS A 71 -13.49 -6.09 -0.86
N ALA A 72 -13.41 -7.42 -0.77
CA ALA A 72 -13.37 -8.12 0.51
C ALA A 72 -12.15 -7.75 1.34
N ASN A 73 -11.07 -7.30 0.70
CA ASN A 73 -9.85 -6.87 1.38
C ASN A 73 -9.77 -5.35 1.59
N GLY A 74 -10.87 -4.65 1.35
CA GLY A 74 -10.92 -3.21 1.57
C GLY A 74 -10.11 -2.39 0.57
N ALA A 75 -9.86 -2.94 -0.60
CA ALA A 75 -9.12 -2.26 -1.67
C ALA A 75 -10.03 -2.00 -2.86
N GLU A 76 -9.49 -1.39 -3.90
CA GLU A 76 -10.21 -1.03 -5.11
C GLU A 76 -9.56 -1.69 -6.31
N LEU A 77 -10.37 -2.28 -7.18
CA LEU A 77 -9.89 -2.82 -8.45
C LEU A 77 -9.73 -1.68 -9.45
N VAL A 78 -8.49 -1.42 -9.86
CA VAL A 78 -8.18 -0.38 -10.84
C VAL A 78 -8.36 -0.90 -12.26
N SER A 79 -7.83 -2.08 -12.54
CA SER A 79 -8.01 -2.72 -13.83
C SER A 79 -7.87 -4.23 -13.71
N CYS A 80 -8.47 -4.94 -14.65
CA CYS A 80 -8.37 -6.39 -14.78
C CYS A 80 -8.38 -6.72 -16.26
N VAL A 81 -7.34 -7.40 -16.71
CA VAL A 81 -7.20 -7.78 -18.12
C VAL A 81 -6.89 -9.26 -18.21
N VAL A 82 -7.65 -9.95 -19.05
CA VAL A 82 -7.42 -11.37 -19.33
C VAL A 82 -6.66 -11.47 -20.64
N HIS A 83 -5.53 -12.17 -20.61
CA HIS A 83 -4.75 -12.47 -21.81
C HIS A 83 -4.84 -13.95 -22.13
N ASN A 84 -5.12 -14.27 -23.37
CA ASN A 84 -5.09 -15.65 -23.84
C ASN A 84 -3.73 -15.93 -24.47
N THR A 85 -2.96 -16.80 -23.83
CA THR A 85 -1.66 -17.22 -24.32
C THR A 85 -1.75 -18.64 -24.87
N GLU A 86 -0.74 -19.07 -25.61
CA GLU A 86 -0.68 -20.43 -26.14
C GLU A 86 -0.72 -21.48 -25.02
N ASN A 87 -0.22 -21.12 -23.84
CA ASN A 87 -0.17 -22.01 -22.69
C ASN A 87 -1.39 -21.91 -21.77
N GLY A 88 -2.36 -21.04 -22.12
CA GLY A 88 -3.58 -20.87 -21.36
C GLY A 88 -3.86 -19.41 -21.04
N PRO A 89 -4.95 -19.14 -20.33
CA PRO A 89 -5.29 -17.77 -19.96
C PRO A 89 -4.45 -17.24 -18.82
N SER A 90 -4.10 -15.97 -18.89
CA SER A 90 -3.46 -15.26 -17.77
C SER A 90 -4.28 -14.02 -17.45
N VAL A 91 -4.26 -13.61 -16.20
CA VAL A 91 -5.00 -12.44 -15.72
C VAL A 91 -4.04 -11.47 -15.07
N THR A 92 -4.09 -10.22 -15.50
CA THR A 92 -3.35 -9.13 -14.87
C THR A 92 -4.33 -8.25 -14.12
N VAL A 93 -4.08 -8.03 -12.85
CA VAL A 93 -4.94 -7.26 -11.95
C VAL A 93 -4.15 -6.09 -11.39
N GLU A 94 -4.72 -4.90 -11.44
CA GLU A 94 -4.18 -3.73 -10.78
C GLU A 94 -5.09 -3.36 -9.62
N VAL A 95 -4.51 -3.22 -8.44
CA VAL A 95 -5.24 -2.95 -7.20
C VAL A 95 -4.75 -1.66 -6.60
N GLY A 96 -5.67 -0.80 -6.19
CA GLY A 96 -5.38 0.44 -5.48
C GLY A 96 -5.82 0.37 -4.04
N VAL A 97 -4.99 0.88 -3.15
CA VAL A 97 -5.32 1.07 -1.74
C VAL A 97 -5.22 2.56 -1.44
N GLN A 98 -6.28 3.12 -0.89
CA GLN A 98 -6.27 4.52 -0.50
C GLN A 98 -5.55 4.69 0.82
N LEU A 99 -4.73 5.73 0.88
CA LEU A 99 -4.08 6.14 2.10
C LEU A 99 -5.02 7.05 2.85
N HIS A 100 -5.68 6.50 3.87
CA HIS A 100 -6.52 7.31 4.74
C HIS A 100 -5.67 8.13 5.69
N ARG A 101 -5.51 9.38 5.34
CA ARG A 101 -4.91 10.36 6.25
C ARG A 101 -5.97 11.40 6.52
N GLY A 102 -6.10 11.81 7.77
CA GLY A 102 -6.99 12.87 8.16
C GLY A 102 -6.58 14.24 7.64
N TRP A 103 -5.53 14.30 6.86
CA TRP A 103 -5.00 15.51 6.23
C TRP A 103 -4.22 15.13 4.99
N GLU A 104 -4.56 15.78 3.91
CA GLU A 104 -3.88 15.59 2.64
C GLU A 104 -2.83 16.68 2.48
N LEU A 105 -1.58 16.27 2.30
CA LEU A 105 -0.51 17.19 1.96
C LEU A 105 -0.45 17.30 0.44
N PRO A 106 -0.37 18.53 -0.10
CA PRO A 106 -0.24 18.72 -1.54
C PRO A 106 1.00 18.00 -2.07
N GLY A 107 0.85 17.29 -3.17
CA GLY A 107 1.94 16.57 -3.80
C GLY A 107 2.20 15.17 -3.28
N MET A 108 1.50 14.71 -2.24
CA MET A 108 1.63 13.33 -1.78
C MET A 108 0.59 12.45 -2.46
N PRO A 109 0.99 11.27 -2.94
CA PRO A 109 0.01 10.34 -3.49
C PRO A 109 -0.94 9.87 -2.40
N THR A 110 -2.23 9.91 -2.71
CA THR A 110 -3.30 9.47 -1.80
C THR A 110 -3.65 8.00 -2.01
N ARG A 111 -3.05 7.36 -2.99
CA ARG A 111 -3.39 6.01 -3.40
C ARG A 111 -2.13 5.27 -3.85
N VAL A 112 -2.02 4.02 -3.41
CA VAL A 112 -0.96 3.12 -3.85
C VAL A 112 -1.57 2.10 -4.80
N VAL A 113 -0.99 1.96 -5.99
CA VAL A 113 -1.45 1.01 -7.00
C VAL A 113 -0.37 -0.04 -7.23
N LYS A 114 -0.75 -1.30 -7.17
CA LYS A 114 0.13 -2.43 -7.46
C LYS A 114 -0.54 -3.36 -8.45
N SER A 115 0.26 -4.02 -9.25
CA SER A 115 -0.24 -4.98 -10.22
C SER A 115 0.34 -6.36 -9.98
N SER A 116 -0.45 -7.38 -10.30
CA SER A 116 -0.03 -8.78 -10.26
C SER A 116 -0.59 -9.53 -11.44
N ARG A 117 0.11 -10.56 -11.85
CA ARG A 117 -0.30 -11.41 -12.97
C ARG A 117 -0.28 -12.86 -12.52
N ALA A 118 -1.34 -13.58 -12.83
CA ALA A 118 -1.43 -15.01 -12.59
C ALA A 118 -1.75 -15.72 -13.90
N GLY A 119 -1.07 -16.82 -14.13
CA GLY A 119 -1.24 -17.63 -15.32
C GLY A 119 0.08 -18.21 -15.82
N PRO A 120 0.01 -19.00 -16.90
CA PRO A 120 1.23 -19.59 -17.46
C PRO A 120 2.16 -18.52 -18.01
N MET A 121 3.44 -18.74 -17.86
CA MET A 121 4.46 -17.87 -18.44
C MET A 121 4.59 -18.17 -19.92
N GLU A 122 4.75 -17.13 -20.69
CA GLU A 122 5.00 -17.25 -22.13
C GLU A 122 6.41 -17.73 -22.40
#